data_42b8c96fa5b960f285f977ea3835450f
#
_entry.id   42b8c96fa5b960f285f977ea3835450f
#
_cell.length_a   1.000
_cell.length_b   1.000
_cell.length_c   1.000
_cell.angle_alpha   90.00
_cell.angle_beta   90.00
_cell.angle_gamma   90.00
#
_symmetry.space_group_name_H-M   'P 1'
#
loop_
_entity.id
_entity.type
_entity.pdbx_description
1 polymer ?
#
loop_
_entity_poly.entity_id
_entity_poly.type
_entity_poly.pdbx_seq_one_letter_code
_entity_poly.pdbx_strand_id
1 'polypeptide(L)'
;MTSRVLPVWAVLMAVLVGGCSGQEPGPEPSATAPSASPVAVESAEYDLGEATIVQQQFEEGSRFRDMPVRLNGLIAAPAEGAGPFPVVMVIHGTHPGCPQDETGVDRWPCDPQVEQANYSGFGYLLEALASQGYVALAPNFNAEHTFGFGEPEPNARLTQLTDLHLGALAEAAAGGDASGAPDFGVDLAGRADPRALALIGHSRGGDAAVLLAGSPQMDGEEGYGPVAGVLLVAAAAAFGDPWAAIDVPVATILAGCDGDVIQQNGQFFYEGPRLAPDQTQWVASTFLAGATHNAFNTILGPDMVVPTAEDRPDCQPLLDPERQRAWLAQYAVAFLALLRAEDPDAAARLRADLGLDSSAPAPAEVLGLPARVAYLPPATDRTVVLTPASDAELSTNRQGGTVSAENLESLFCPKGFFTLDMEPGTEACHRQAVTVPGQPAHAVLTWQSPDAALRITIPDGAGILSDARALSLRAAVDPASPLNEPGTPQALTIQVTDRAGNQASVTTRPDEPSLAYPAGEMRSDEFSPDFFTGIVPLTTIRIPLAQFTGIDPTAITEITIRPDTDQGALFLADVELIL
;
A
#
# COMPACT_ATOMS: atom_id res chain seq x y z
N MET A 1 -30.37 39.78 -49.81
CA MET A 1 -31.83 39.97 -49.91
C MET A 1 -32.44 38.79 -49.14
N THR A 2 -33.06 38.86 -48.10
CA THR A 2 -33.88 39.77 -47.29
C THR A 2 -33.83 39.34 -45.85
N SER A 3 -33.60 40.32 -45.00
CA SER A 3 -33.78 40.24 -43.55
C SER A 3 -35.21 39.86 -43.13
N ARG A 4 -35.37 39.14 -42.03
CA ARG A 4 -36.54 39.38 -41.15
C ARG A 4 -36.15 39.24 -39.69
N VAL A 5 -36.61 40.22 -38.94
CA VAL A 5 -36.39 40.61 -37.56
C VAL A 5 -37.38 39.90 -36.64
N LEU A 6 -36.95 39.70 -35.38
CA LEU A 6 -37.60 39.23 -34.14
C LEU A 6 -39.05 39.67 -33.86
N PRO A 7 -39.76 39.06 -32.92
CA PRO A 7 -39.89 39.76 -31.64
C PRO A 7 -39.70 38.93 -30.36
N VAL A 8 -39.22 39.68 -29.37
CA VAL A 8 -39.11 39.39 -27.93
C VAL A 8 -40.50 39.25 -27.30
N TRP A 9 -40.68 38.18 -26.51
CA TRP A 9 -41.78 38.13 -25.54
C TRP A 9 -41.18 38.00 -24.12
N ALA A 10 -41.47 39.04 -23.30
CA ALA A 10 -41.23 39.03 -21.90
C ALA A 10 -42.34 38.24 -21.17
N VAL A 11 -41.98 37.31 -20.32
CA VAL A 11 -42.93 36.65 -19.39
C VAL A 11 -42.55 37.01 -17.97
N LEU A 12 -43.51 37.58 -17.28
CA LEU A 12 -43.51 37.93 -15.85
C LEU A 12 -43.42 36.66 -15.03
N MET A 13 -42.45 36.56 -14.11
CA MET A 13 -42.43 35.55 -13.08
C MET A 13 -43.13 36.05 -11.81
N ALA A 14 -44.17 35.34 -11.40
CA ALA A 14 -44.80 35.51 -10.10
C ALA A 14 -43.99 34.73 -9.05
N VAL A 15 -43.60 35.45 -7.99
CA VAL A 15 -42.90 34.90 -6.81
C VAL A 15 -43.93 34.17 -5.94
N LEU A 16 -43.83 32.86 -5.82
CA LEU A 16 -44.47 32.09 -4.76
C LEU A 16 -43.43 31.83 -3.65
N VAL A 17 -43.64 32.41 -2.51
CA VAL A 17 -42.90 32.16 -1.26
C VAL A 17 -43.37 30.83 -0.68
N GLY A 18 -42.56 29.76 -0.87
CA GLY A 18 -42.75 28.48 -0.20
C GLY A 18 -41.69 28.35 0.89
N GLY A 19 -42.13 28.13 2.13
CA GLY A 19 -41.28 28.07 3.32
C GLY A 19 -40.27 26.91 3.25
N CYS A 20 -38.99 27.23 3.45
CA CYS A 20 -37.94 26.26 3.71
C CYS A 20 -38.01 25.79 5.16
N SER A 21 -38.35 24.51 5.37
CA SER A 21 -38.03 23.81 6.61
C SER A 21 -36.49 23.64 6.64
N GLY A 22 -35.87 24.28 7.63
CA GLY A 22 -34.45 24.15 7.86
C GLY A 22 -34.08 22.72 8.23
N GLN A 23 -33.25 22.11 7.37
CA GLN A 23 -32.47 20.95 7.71
C GLN A 23 -31.16 21.44 8.31
N GLU A 24 -30.94 21.14 9.59
CA GLU A 24 -29.68 21.45 10.25
C GLU A 24 -28.54 20.78 9.50
N PRO A 25 -27.43 21.46 9.24
CA PRO A 25 -26.25 20.79 8.69
C PRO A 25 -25.77 19.74 9.72
N GLY A 26 -25.61 18.52 9.26
CA GLY A 26 -24.96 17.45 10.04
C GLY A 26 -23.57 17.88 10.51
N PRO A 27 -23.05 17.29 11.60
CA PRO A 27 -21.75 17.65 12.11
C PRO A 27 -20.70 17.47 11.02
N GLU A 28 -19.94 18.54 10.77
CA GLU A 28 -18.72 18.46 9.95
C GLU A 28 -17.80 17.39 10.55
N PRO A 29 -17.17 16.52 9.72
CA PRO A 29 -16.22 15.57 10.22
C PRO A 29 -15.06 16.33 10.86
N SER A 30 -14.85 16.11 12.14
CA SER A 30 -13.78 16.70 12.93
C SER A 30 -12.45 16.06 12.51
N ALA A 31 -11.85 16.62 11.48
CA ALA A 31 -10.47 16.30 11.12
C ALA A 31 -9.55 17.12 12.02
N THR A 32 -9.13 16.55 13.12
CA THR A 32 -8.05 17.11 13.94
C THR A 32 -7.14 15.99 14.40
N ALA A 33 -6.19 15.62 13.52
CA ALA A 33 -4.91 15.13 13.99
C ALA A 33 -4.20 16.29 14.71
N PRO A 34 -3.57 16.11 15.87
CA PRO A 34 -2.68 17.11 16.45
C PRO A 34 -1.36 17.06 15.65
N SER A 35 -1.36 17.63 14.47
CA SER A 35 -0.11 18.01 13.82
C SER A 35 0.48 19.18 14.61
N ALA A 36 1.77 19.14 14.93
CA ALA A 36 2.49 20.36 15.26
C ALA A 36 2.13 21.40 14.19
N SER A 37 1.97 22.67 14.59
CA SER A 37 1.69 23.71 13.59
C SER A 37 2.77 23.64 12.51
N PRO A 38 2.39 23.66 11.22
CA PRO A 38 3.38 23.56 10.15
C PRO A 38 4.47 24.62 10.32
N VAL A 39 5.73 24.20 10.24
CA VAL A 39 6.86 25.12 10.30
C VAL A 39 7.17 25.67 8.90
N ALA A 40 7.84 26.81 8.82
CA ALA A 40 8.36 27.31 7.55
C ALA A 40 9.35 26.30 6.95
N VAL A 41 9.34 26.17 5.62
CA VAL A 41 10.16 25.21 4.86
C VAL A 41 11.11 25.97 3.96
N GLU A 42 12.35 25.49 3.87
CA GLU A 42 13.27 25.81 2.80
C GLU A 42 13.45 24.57 1.91
N SER A 43 13.48 24.77 0.59
CA SER A 43 13.69 23.72 -0.39
C SER A 43 14.70 24.17 -1.44
N ALA A 44 15.49 23.22 -1.95
CA ALA A 44 16.49 23.47 -2.97
C ALA A 44 16.65 22.27 -3.90
N GLU A 45 16.97 22.53 -5.17
CA GLU A 45 17.65 21.55 -5.99
C GLU A 45 19.13 21.55 -5.61
N TYR A 46 19.69 20.38 -5.33
CA TYR A 46 21.11 20.24 -5.06
C TYR A 46 21.84 19.57 -6.21
N ASP A 47 23.12 19.91 -6.39
CA ASP A 47 24.01 19.30 -7.36
C ASP A 47 25.39 19.13 -6.71
N LEU A 48 25.72 17.88 -6.37
CA LEU A 48 27.01 17.50 -5.75
C LEU A 48 28.04 17.11 -6.82
N GLY A 49 27.72 17.31 -8.11
CA GLY A 49 28.58 16.99 -9.22
C GLY A 49 28.38 15.59 -9.80
N GLU A 50 29.40 15.12 -10.50
CA GLU A 50 29.40 13.81 -11.16
C GLU A 50 30.25 12.82 -10.36
N ALA A 51 29.79 11.55 -10.37
CA ALA A 51 30.54 10.42 -9.81
C ALA A 51 30.56 9.25 -10.81
N THR A 52 31.28 8.21 -10.45
CA THR A 52 31.29 6.96 -11.22
C THR A 52 30.95 5.81 -10.28
N ILE A 53 29.95 5.03 -10.62
CA ILE A 53 29.66 3.78 -9.94
C ILE A 53 30.28 2.61 -10.71
N VAL A 54 30.71 1.57 -9.97
CA VAL A 54 31.42 0.44 -10.57
C VAL A 54 30.52 -0.77 -10.60
N GLN A 55 30.22 -1.23 -11.81
CA GLN A 55 29.44 -2.46 -12.05
C GLN A 55 30.39 -3.63 -12.24
N GLN A 56 30.65 -4.38 -11.16
CA GLN A 56 31.72 -5.41 -11.14
C GLN A 56 31.43 -6.63 -12.01
N GLN A 57 30.19 -6.85 -12.43
CA GLN A 57 29.80 -7.92 -13.35
C GLN A 57 30.35 -7.72 -14.77
N PHE A 58 30.82 -6.53 -15.12
CA PHE A 58 31.42 -6.24 -16.42
C PHE A 58 32.95 -6.27 -16.36
N GLU A 59 33.57 -6.66 -17.46
CA GLU A 59 35.03 -6.71 -17.60
C GLU A 59 35.67 -5.33 -17.47
N GLU A 60 36.88 -5.25 -16.91
CA GLU A 60 37.66 -4.03 -16.80
C GLU A 60 37.92 -3.43 -18.19
N GLY A 61 37.66 -2.11 -18.33
CA GLY A 61 37.74 -1.41 -19.61
C GLY A 61 36.47 -1.50 -20.48
N SER A 62 35.46 -2.25 -20.07
CA SER A 62 34.13 -2.17 -20.70
C SER A 62 33.47 -0.81 -20.41
N ARG A 63 32.77 -0.27 -21.39
CA ARG A 63 31.97 0.97 -21.20
C ARG A 63 30.84 0.80 -20.15
N PHE A 64 30.49 -0.43 -19.82
CA PHE A 64 29.44 -0.73 -18.85
C PHE A 64 29.97 -0.88 -17.42
N ARG A 65 31.30 -1.01 -17.24
CA ARG A 65 31.87 -1.20 -15.92
C ARG A 65 31.85 0.07 -15.09
N ASP A 66 32.34 1.16 -15.67
CA ASP A 66 32.47 2.45 -15.00
C ASP A 66 31.34 3.34 -15.48
N MET A 67 30.23 3.34 -14.74
CA MET A 67 29.01 4.05 -15.12
C MET A 67 29.00 5.46 -14.54
N PRO A 68 28.95 6.51 -15.38
CA PRO A 68 28.85 7.88 -14.90
C PRO A 68 27.44 8.12 -14.31
N VAL A 69 27.41 8.84 -13.19
CA VAL A 69 26.18 9.22 -12.48
C VAL A 69 26.23 10.67 -12.07
N ARG A 70 25.07 11.32 -11.97
CA ARG A 70 24.91 12.67 -11.42
C ARG A 70 24.37 12.58 -10.01
N LEU A 71 25.03 13.29 -9.10
CA LEU A 71 24.62 13.35 -7.70
C LEU A 71 23.81 14.61 -7.46
N ASN A 72 22.63 14.68 -8.07
CA ASN A 72 21.69 15.77 -7.93
C ASN A 72 20.32 15.28 -7.44
N GLY A 73 19.47 16.19 -7.03
CA GLY A 73 18.16 15.85 -6.50
C GLY A 73 17.46 17.08 -5.92
N LEU A 74 16.35 16.81 -5.23
CA LEU A 74 15.57 17.82 -4.53
C LEU A 74 15.63 17.53 -3.03
N ILE A 75 15.74 18.59 -2.22
CA ILE A 75 15.70 18.51 -0.77
C ILE A 75 14.77 19.57 -0.20
N ALA A 76 14.08 19.24 0.91
CA ALA A 76 13.33 20.19 1.71
C ALA A 76 13.65 19.97 3.20
N ALA A 77 13.77 21.06 3.95
CA ALA A 77 14.09 21.03 5.37
C ALA A 77 13.24 22.07 6.13
N PRO A 78 13.00 21.89 7.45
CA PRO A 78 12.43 22.95 8.26
C PRO A 78 13.34 24.18 8.25
N ALA A 79 12.83 25.37 7.89
CA ALA A 79 13.59 26.61 7.92
C ALA A 79 13.92 27.04 9.36
N GLU A 80 13.12 26.62 10.33
CA GLU A 80 13.21 26.99 11.75
C GLU A 80 13.33 25.72 12.63
N GLY A 81 13.81 25.89 13.85
CA GLY A 81 14.00 24.80 14.81
C GLY A 81 15.45 24.34 14.90
N ALA A 82 15.82 23.82 16.06
CA ALA A 82 17.21 23.47 16.36
C ALA A 82 17.61 22.07 15.82
N GLY A 83 16.66 21.24 15.43
CA GLY A 83 16.93 19.83 15.06
C GLY A 83 17.45 18.99 16.27
N PRO A 84 18.14 17.86 16.05
CA PRO A 84 18.25 17.25 14.72
C PRO A 84 16.90 16.69 14.23
N PHE A 85 16.63 16.89 12.95
CA PHE A 85 15.41 16.39 12.32
C PHE A 85 15.67 15.04 11.65
N PRO A 86 14.75 14.06 11.78
CA PRO A 86 14.89 12.78 11.09
C PRO A 86 14.83 12.96 9.57
N VAL A 87 15.45 12.03 8.87
CA VAL A 87 15.60 12.06 7.42
C VAL A 87 14.59 11.14 6.75
N VAL A 88 14.03 11.60 5.64
CA VAL A 88 13.19 10.79 4.74
C VAL A 88 13.76 10.84 3.34
N MET A 89 14.08 9.68 2.76
CA MET A 89 14.49 9.58 1.37
C MET A 89 13.34 9.06 0.51
N VAL A 90 13.01 9.80 -0.55
CA VAL A 90 11.99 9.44 -1.53
C VAL A 90 12.67 8.91 -2.79
N ILE A 91 12.37 7.67 -3.17
CA ILE A 91 12.97 6.97 -4.31
C ILE A 91 11.92 6.92 -5.42
N HIS A 92 12.20 7.54 -6.56
CA HIS A 92 11.31 7.52 -7.71
C HIS A 92 11.36 6.18 -8.48
N GLY A 93 10.35 5.95 -9.30
CA GLY A 93 10.24 4.74 -10.12
C GLY A 93 11.07 4.78 -11.41
N THR A 94 10.96 3.69 -12.18
CA THR A 94 11.60 3.58 -13.50
C THR A 94 10.76 4.30 -14.54
N HIS A 95 11.23 5.49 -14.92
CA HIS A 95 10.71 6.27 -16.03
C HIS A 95 11.89 6.73 -16.88
N PRO A 96 11.68 7.00 -18.20
CA PRO A 96 12.78 7.49 -19.02
C PRO A 96 13.45 8.71 -18.42
N GLY A 97 14.74 8.58 -18.10
CA GLY A 97 15.56 9.68 -17.62
C GLY A 97 16.26 10.41 -18.76
N CYS A 98 16.53 9.71 -19.86
CA CYS A 98 17.16 10.24 -21.05
C CYS A 98 16.30 9.96 -22.30
N PRO A 99 16.51 10.70 -23.42
CA PRO A 99 15.90 10.35 -24.69
C PRO A 99 16.21 8.91 -25.07
N GLN A 100 15.18 8.16 -25.41
CA GLN A 100 15.27 6.75 -25.73
C GLN A 100 15.73 6.55 -27.19
N ASP A 101 16.33 5.40 -27.47
CA ASP A 101 16.60 4.95 -28.82
C ASP A 101 15.35 4.26 -29.45
N GLU A 102 15.50 3.73 -30.66
CA GLU A 102 14.40 3.07 -31.39
C GLU A 102 13.89 1.79 -30.70
N THR A 103 14.64 1.27 -29.74
CA THR A 103 14.29 0.06 -28.95
C THR A 103 13.69 0.39 -27.58
N GLY A 104 13.52 1.69 -27.27
CA GLY A 104 12.99 2.14 -25.98
C GLY A 104 14.02 2.17 -24.85
N VAL A 105 15.32 2.12 -25.19
CA VAL A 105 16.41 2.15 -24.20
C VAL A 105 16.95 3.57 -24.05
N ASP A 106 17.14 4.01 -22.83
CA ASP A 106 17.69 5.31 -22.49
C ASP A 106 19.13 5.46 -23.01
N ARG A 107 19.42 6.58 -23.67
CA ARG A 107 20.77 6.94 -24.12
C ARG A 107 21.56 7.56 -22.99
N TRP A 108 21.83 6.77 -21.99
CA TRP A 108 22.56 7.21 -20.79
C TRP A 108 24.09 7.25 -21.00
N PRO A 109 24.82 8.25 -20.45
CA PRO A 109 24.30 9.51 -19.92
C PRO A 109 23.89 10.44 -21.07
N CYS A 110 22.89 11.27 -20.87
CA CYS A 110 22.51 12.32 -21.81
C CYS A 110 22.92 13.72 -21.32
N ASP A 111 22.74 14.72 -22.17
CA ASP A 111 22.95 16.10 -21.76
C ASP A 111 22.00 16.44 -20.57
N PRO A 112 22.49 17.09 -19.50
CA PRO A 112 21.65 17.51 -18.37
C PRO A 112 20.41 18.31 -18.76
N GLN A 113 20.48 19.07 -19.87
CA GLN A 113 19.35 19.88 -20.35
C GLN A 113 18.19 19.07 -20.93
N VAL A 114 18.41 17.80 -21.27
CA VAL A 114 17.39 16.89 -21.81
C VAL A 114 17.09 15.73 -20.88
N GLU A 115 17.80 15.63 -19.77
CA GLU A 115 17.51 14.65 -18.72
C GLU A 115 16.21 15.02 -18.02
N GLN A 116 15.31 14.05 -17.88
CA GLN A 116 14.09 14.24 -17.10
C GLN A 116 14.37 14.09 -15.61
N ALA A 117 14.05 15.14 -14.85
CA ALA A 117 14.24 15.17 -13.41
C ALA A 117 13.11 14.39 -12.69
N ASN A 118 13.08 13.06 -12.82
CA ASN A 118 12.00 12.21 -12.27
C ASN A 118 11.80 12.40 -10.75
N TYR A 119 12.87 12.72 -10.02
CA TYR A 119 12.84 13.04 -8.59
C TYR A 119 12.05 14.32 -8.26
N SER A 120 12.03 15.30 -9.16
CA SER A 120 11.44 16.62 -8.87
C SER A 120 9.92 16.57 -8.73
N GLY A 121 9.28 15.55 -9.27
CA GLY A 121 7.84 15.35 -9.16
C GLY A 121 7.33 15.06 -7.76
N PHE A 122 8.21 14.87 -6.79
CA PHE A 122 7.87 14.68 -5.37
C PHE A 122 8.08 15.94 -4.50
N GLY A 123 8.35 17.10 -5.09
CA GLY A 123 8.58 18.34 -4.34
C GLY A 123 7.47 18.65 -3.34
N TYR A 124 6.21 18.48 -3.70
CA TYR A 124 5.05 18.65 -2.82
C TYR A 124 5.10 17.76 -1.57
N LEU A 125 5.58 16.52 -1.73
CA LEU A 125 5.71 15.55 -0.65
C LEU A 125 6.86 15.94 0.29
N LEU A 126 8.01 16.33 -0.28
CA LEU A 126 9.16 16.77 0.52
C LEU A 126 8.80 18.01 1.35
N GLU A 127 8.12 19.00 0.76
CA GLU A 127 7.67 20.19 1.47
C GLU A 127 6.67 19.86 2.58
N ALA A 128 5.72 18.96 2.32
CA ALA A 128 4.77 18.51 3.33
C ALA A 128 5.49 17.85 4.52
N LEU A 129 6.46 16.98 4.27
CA LEU A 129 7.27 16.31 5.30
C LEU A 129 8.15 17.32 6.06
N ALA A 130 8.80 18.23 5.36
CA ALA A 130 9.62 19.25 5.99
C ALA A 130 8.81 20.18 6.89
N SER A 131 7.57 20.51 6.51
CA SER A 131 6.66 21.29 7.36
C SER A 131 6.30 20.60 8.68
N GLN A 132 6.50 19.29 8.77
CA GLN A 132 6.27 18.45 9.95
C GLN A 132 7.56 18.05 10.69
N GLY A 133 8.68 18.70 10.36
CA GLY A 133 9.93 18.51 11.08
C GLY A 133 10.80 17.36 10.59
N TYR A 134 10.78 17.08 9.29
CA TYR A 134 11.67 16.12 8.64
C TYR A 134 12.61 16.85 7.68
N VAL A 135 13.82 16.34 7.51
CA VAL A 135 14.65 16.63 6.33
C VAL A 135 14.29 15.59 5.28
N ALA A 136 13.70 16.01 4.18
CA ALA A 136 13.20 15.12 3.14
C ALA A 136 13.97 15.37 1.84
N LEU A 137 14.50 14.29 1.22
CA LEU A 137 15.23 14.39 -0.04
C LEU A 137 14.72 13.37 -1.06
N ALA A 138 14.77 13.76 -2.33
CA ALA A 138 14.51 12.89 -3.48
C ALA A 138 15.74 12.95 -4.41
N PRO A 139 16.66 11.98 -4.30
CA PRO A 139 17.82 11.88 -5.18
C PRO A 139 17.44 11.49 -6.60
N ASN A 140 18.32 11.81 -7.55
CA ASN A 140 18.24 11.33 -8.91
C ASN A 140 18.69 9.87 -9.03
N PHE A 141 17.75 8.96 -9.18
CA PHE A 141 17.99 7.53 -9.41
C PHE A 141 17.85 7.12 -10.89
N ASN A 142 17.88 8.06 -11.84
CA ASN A 142 17.78 7.72 -13.27
C ASN A 142 18.83 6.71 -13.71
N ALA A 143 20.06 6.81 -13.17
CA ALA A 143 21.12 5.85 -13.46
C ALA A 143 20.81 4.42 -13.02
N GLU A 144 20.04 4.24 -11.94
CA GLU A 144 19.56 2.94 -11.47
C GLU A 144 18.65 2.28 -12.51
N HIS A 145 17.80 3.06 -13.12
CA HIS A 145 16.72 2.59 -13.97
C HIS A 145 17.06 2.53 -15.46
N THR A 146 18.30 2.85 -15.85
CA THR A 146 18.71 2.83 -17.25
C THR A 146 19.18 1.46 -17.71
N PHE A 147 18.46 0.85 -18.66
CA PHE A 147 18.81 -0.43 -19.26
C PHE A 147 19.91 -0.31 -20.34
N GLY A 148 20.19 0.90 -20.85
CA GLY A 148 21.21 1.15 -21.86
C GLY A 148 22.65 0.98 -21.39
N PHE A 149 22.85 0.76 -20.10
CA PHE A 149 24.16 0.56 -19.47
C PHE A 149 24.39 -0.88 -19.00
N GLY A 150 23.77 -1.84 -19.66
CA GLY A 150 23.88 -3.27 -19.40
C GLY A 150 22.82 -3.79 -18.43
N GLU A 151 22.68 -5.13 -18.40
CA GLU A 151 21.82 -5.80 -17.44
C GLU A 151 22.29 -5.47 -16.04
N PRO A 152 21.46 -4.88 -15.20
CA PRO A 152 21.85 -4.58 -13.84
C PRO A 152 21.95 -5.87 -13.03
N GLU A 153 22.98 -5.97 -12.16
CA GLU A 153 22.66 -6.42 -10.82
C GLU A 153 21.92 -5.27 -10.16
N PRO A 154 20.62 -5.33 -10.00
CA PRO A 154 19.83 -4.16 -9.61
C PRO A 154 20.34 -3.55 -8.31
N ASN A 155 20.80 -4.40 -7.39
CA ASN A 155 21.22 -4.00 -6.07
C ASN A 155 22.54 -3.22 -6.06
N ALA A 156 23.45 -3.50 -7.00
CA ALA A 156 24.78 -2.88 -6.99
C ALA A 156 24.74 -1.39 -7.34
N ARG A 157 23.93 -0.98 -8.31
CA ARG A 157 23.76 0.43 -8.67
C ARG A 157 23.01 1.20 -7.60
N LEU A 158 21.91 0.62 -7.12
CA LEU A 158 21.08 1.18 -6.06
C LEU A 158 21.91 1.43 -4.80
N THR A 159 22.67 0.44 -4.35
CA THR A 159 23.52 0.52 -3.16
C THR A 159 24.54 1.66 -3.27
N GLN A 160 25.29 1.71 -4.40
CA GLN A 160 26.32 2.73 -4.60
C GLN A 160 25.74 4.14 -4.72
N LEU A 161 24.61 4.32 -5.44
CA LEU A 161 23.93 5.62 -5.52
C LEU A 161 23.43 6.09 -4.15
N THR A 162 22.87 5.18 -3.38
CA THR A 162 22.39 5.48 -2.03
C THR A 162 23.53 5.88 -1.11
N ASP A 163 24.67 5.15 -1.14
CA ASP A 163 25.89 5.51 -0.40
C ASP A 163 26.37 6.93 -0.72
N LEU A 164 26.42 7.26 -2.02
CA LEU A 164 26.89 8.56 -2.46
C LEU A 164 26.01 9.70 -1.95
N HIS A 165 24.68 9.54 -2.02
CA HIS A 165 23.75 10.57 -1.57
C HIS A 165 23.63 10.66 -0.05
N LEU A 166 23.44 9.53 0.64
CA LEU A 166 23.28 9.52 2.10
C LEU A 166 24.60 9.76 2.83
N GLY A 167 25.73 9.28 2.29
CA GLY A 167 27.06 9.60 2.81
C GLY A 167 27.35 11.10 2.75
N ALA A 168 27.07 11.75 1.60
CA ALA A 168 27.17 13.19 1.47
C ALA A 168 26.24 13.94 2.44
N LEU A 169 25.00 13.45 2.62
CA LEU A 169 24.07 14.03 3.59
C LEU A 169 24.58 13.91 5.03
N ALA A 170 25.14 12.74 5.39
CA ALA A 170 25.70 12.51 6.72
C ALA A 170 26.91 13.43 6.98
N GLU A 171 27.78 13.64 5.97
CA GLU A 171 28.88 14.58 6.04
C GLU A 171 28.43 16.03 6.25
N ALA A 172 27.41 16.47 5.46
CA ALA A 172 26.82 17.80 5.61
C ALA A 172 26.18 17.99 6.99
N ALA A 173 25.46 16.97 7.49
CA ALA A 173 24.83 16.97 8.82
C ALA A 173 25.86 17.03 9.95
N ALA A 174 27.00 16.40 9.80
CA ALA A 174 28.07 16.42 10.80
C ALA A 174 28.75 17.81 10.93
N GLY A 175 28.54 18.72 9.98
CA GLY A 175 29.05 20.08 10.06
C GLY A 175 30.58 20.16 9.95
N GLY A 176 31.21 19.36 9.07
CA GLY A 176 32.64 19.37 8.79
C GLY A 176 33.14 20.76 8.38
N ASP A 177 34.48 20.98 8.48
CA ASP A 177 35.10 22.27 8.17
C ASP A 177 34.57 22.87 6.86
N ALA A 178 34.07 24.09 6.93
CA ALA A 178 33.25 24.80 5.95
C ALA A 178 33.83 24.95 4.53
N SER A 179 35.00 24.41 4.23
CA SER A 179 35.68 24.56 2.93
C SER A 179 35.49 23.35 1.98
N GLY A 180 34.75 22.31 2.36
CA GLY A 180 34.63 21.09 1.55
C GLY A 180 33.40 20.23 1.83
N ALA A 181 32.52 20.62 2.75
CA ALA A 181 31.28 19.87 3.01
C ALA A 181 30.32 19.93 1.80
N PRO A 182 29.59 18.83 1.51
CA PRO A 182 28.61 18.81 0.43
C PRO A 182 27.52 19.88 0.65
N ASP A 183 27.23 20.66 -0.40
CA ASP A 183 26.24 21.74 -0.35
C ASP A 183 24.91 21.26 -0.95
N PHE A 184 23.92 21.09 -0.08
CA PHE A 184 22.55 20.73 -0.47
C PHE A 184 21.65 21.95 -0.70
N GLY A 185 22.18 23.17 -0.61
CA GLY A 185 21.40 24.40 -0.77
C GLY A 185 20.48 24.72 0.42
N VAL A 186 20.52 23.90 1.48
CA VAL A 186 19.81 24.12 2.76
C VAL A 186 20.78 23.86 3.93
N ASP A 187 20.52 24.48 5.08
CA ASP A 187 21.36 24.30 6.27
C ASP A 187 21.09 22.97 6.96
N LEU A 188 22.04 22.03 6.87
CA LEU A 188 21.95 20.68 7.45
C LEU A 188 22.85 20.49 8.68
N ALA A 189 23.85 21.37 8.90
CA ALA A 189 24.85 21.19 9.92
C ALA A 189 24.28 21.14 11.34
N GLY A 190 24.32 19.98 11.99
CA GLY A 190 23.71 19.71 13.29
C GLY A 190 22.17 19.71 13.29
N ARG A 191 21.55 19.82 12.11
CA ARG A 191 20.10 19.91 11.97
C ARG A 191 19.45 18.66 11.38
N ALA A 192 20.16 17.85 10.61
CA ALA A 192 19.69 16.57 10.11
C ALA A 192 20.21 15.42 10.97
N ASP A 193 19.37 14.38 11.14
CA ASP A 193 19.74 13.11 11.77
C ASP A 193 19.57 11.95 10.76
N PRO A 194 20.61 11.65 9.94
CA PRO A 194 20.54 10.53 9.00
C PRO A 194 20.41 9.15 9.66
N ARG A 195 20.62 9.06 10.98
CA ARG A 195 20.47 7.82 11.75
C ARG A 195 19.00 7.55 12.12
N ALA A 196 18.12 8.53 11.95
CA ALA A 196 16.66 8.39 12.04
C ALA A 196 16.07 8.44 10.63
N LEU A 197 16.36 7.42 9.81
CA LEU A 197 16.03 7.36 8.38
C LEU A 197 14.73 6.58 8.14
N ALA A 198 13.84 7.13 7.30
CA ALA A 198 12.71 6.40 6.71
C ALA A 198 12.78 6.47 5.17
N LEU A 199 12.21 5.47 4.51
CA LEU A 199 12.20 5.39 3.05
C LEU A 199 10.78 5.46 2.52
N ILE A 200 10.58 6.19 1.42
CA ILE A 200 9.34 6.21 0.63
C ILE A 200 9.72 5.84 -0.80
N GLY A 201 9.09 4.81 -1.37
CA GLY A 201 9.41 4.38 -2.71
C GLY A 201 8.19 4.32 -3.61
N HIS A 202 8.27 4.94 -4.80
CA HIS A 202 7.23 4.91 -5.82
C HIS A 202 7.58 3.92 -6.93
N SER A 203 6.62 3.11 -7.38
CA SER A 203 6.84 2.15 -8.47
C SER A 203 8.01 1.20 -8.14
N ARG A 204 9.00 1.04 -9.00
CA ARG A 204 10.23 0.31 -8.71
C ARG A 204 11.08 0.92 -7.59
N GLY A 205 10.92 2.21 -7.30
CA GLY A 205 11.51 2.81 -6.10
C GLY A 205 10.99 2.20 -4.80
N GLY A 206 9.78 1.60 -4.83
CA GLY A 206 9.25 0.82 -3.70
C GLY A 206 10.02 -0.47 -3.46
N ASP A 207 10.28 -1.23 -4.53
CA ASP A 207 11.14 -2.43 -4.47
C ASP A 207 12.55 -2.07 -3.98
N ALA A 208 13.12 -0.98 -4.52
CA ALA A 208 14.39 -0.44 -4.08
C ALA A 208 14.41 -0.09 -2.58
N ALA A 209 13.36 0.53 -2.06
CA ALA A 209 13.25 0.88 -0.65
C ALA A 209 13.22 -0.37 0.26
N VAL A 210 12.56 -1.44 -0.17
CA VAL A 210 12.55 -2.73 0.56
C VAL A 210 13.93 -3.38 0.56
N LEU A 211 14.60 -3.40 -0.60
CA LEU A 211 15.96 -3.93 -0.72
C LEU A 211 16.94 -3.19 0.19
N LEU A 212 16.89 -1.86 0.18
CA LEU A 212 17.74 -1.02 1.05
C LEU A 212 17.44 -1.28 2.52
N ALA A 213 16.18 -1.33 2.93
CA ALA A 213 15.80 -1.57 4.32
C ALA A 213 16.30 -2.93 4.86
N GLY A 214 16.42 -3.93 3.99
CA GLY A 214 17.00 -5.24 4.31
C GLY A 214 18.52 -5.33 4.13
N SER A 215 19.18 -4.26 3.67
CA SER A 215 20.61 -4.26 3.37
C SER A 215 21.46 -4.02 4.63
N PRO A 216 22.56 -4.78 4.82
CA PRO A 216 23.55 -4.48 5.88
C PRO A 216 24.14 -3.08 5.82
N GLN A 217 24.15 -2.44 4.65
CA GLN A 217 24.59 -1.07 4.46
C GLN A 217 23.81 -0.06 5.32
N MET A 218 22.53 -0.39 5.64
CA MET A 218 21.67 0.47 6.44
C MET A 218 21.75 0.19 7.95
N ASP A 219 22.86 -0.37 8.44
CA ASP A 219 23.06 -0.69 9.87
C ASP A 219 23.46 0.51 10.74
N GLY A 220 23.77 1.65 10.11
CA GLY A 220 24.18 2.89 10.78
C GLY A 220 25.69 3.06 10.94
N GLU A 221 26.52 2.10 10.48
CA GLU A 221 27.98 2.21 10.57
C GLU A 221 28.53 3.34 9.68
N GLU A 222 27.95 3.54 8.50
CA GLU A 222 28.33 4.60 7.55
C GLU A 222 27.78 6.00 7.92
N GLY A 223 27.12 6.15 9.06
CA GLY A 223 26.61 7.44 9.56
C GLY A 223 25.16 7.73 9.17
N TYR A 224 24.48 6.83 8.47
CA TYR A 224 23.07 6.88 8.14
C TYR A 224 22.41 5.50 8.39
N GLY A 225 21.09 5.48 8.55
CA GLY A 225 20.37 4.28 8.97
C GLY A 225 20.51 4.00 10.48
N PRO A 226 19.91 2.95 11.04
CA PRO A 226 19.03 2.02 10.35
C PRO A 226 17.74 2.65 9.82
N VAL A 227 17.06 1.90 8.93
CA VAL A 227 15.75 2.32 8.41
C VAL A 227 14.68 2.08 9.47
N ALA A 228 13.93 3.12 9.79
CA ALA A 228 12.87 3.07 10.81
C ALA A 228 11.52 2.54 10.26
N GLY A 229 11.31 2.61 8.96
CA GLY A 229 10.10 2.12 8.29
C GLY A 229 10.08 2.47 6.80
N VAL A 230 9.21 1.80 6.05
CA VAL A 230 9.12 1.92 4.59
C VAL A 230 7.67 2.18 4.17
N LEU A 231 7.46 3.23 3.39
CA LEU A 231 6.20 3.52 2.72
C LEU A 231 6.33 3.24 1.22
N LEU A 232 5.52 2.33 0.73
CA LEU A 232 5.49 1.90 -0.67
C LEU A 232 4.30 2.53 -1.38
N VAL A 233 4.54 3.19 -2.51
CA VAL A 233 3.53 3.93 -3.25
C VAL A 233 3.41 3.32 -4.65
N ALA A 234 2.28 2.68 -4.95
CA ALA A 234 2.05 1.97 -6.20
C ALA A 234 3.26 1.10 -6.61
N ALA A 235 3.84 0.38 -5.65
CA ALA A 235 5.12 -0.28 -5.82
C ALA A 235 5.07 -1.45 -6.80
N ALA A 236 6.14 -1.60 -7.58
CA ALA A 236 6.42 -2.78 -8.38
C ALA A 236 7.40 -3.69 -7.63
N ALA A 237 7.20 -5.00 -7.67
CA ALA A 237 8.15 -5.98 -7.18
C ALA A 237 8.86 -6.60 -8.39
N ALA A 238 10.13 -6.28 -8.60
CA ALA A 238 10.87 -6.67 -9.79
C ALA A 238 12.31 -7.15 -9.51
N PHE A 239 12.90 -6.80 -8.37
CA PHE A 239 14.35 -6.92 -8.19
C PHE A 239 14.79 -7.96 -7.17
N GLY A 240 13.91 -8.49 -6.33
CA GLY A 240 14.28 -9.41 -5.27
C GLY A 240 13.27 -10.55 -5.09
N ASP A 241 13.35 -11.20 -3.95
CA ASP A 241 12.28 -12.09 -3.50
C ASP A 241 11.11 -11.23 -3.00
N PRO A 242 10.01 -11.13 -3.75
CA PRO A 242 8.89 -10.28 -3.37
C PRO A 242 8.17 -10.77 -2.10
N TRP A 243 8.50 -12.00 -1.68
CA TRP A 243 7.97 -12.61 -0.46
C TRP A 243 8.90 -12.45 0.75
N ALA A 244 10.05 -11.78 0.56
CA ALA A 244 10.97 -11.55 1.67
C ALA A 244 10.33 -10.62 2.71
N ALA A 245 10.41 -11.01 3.97
CA ALA A 245 10.05 -10.15 5.08
C ALA A 245 11.24 -9.25 5.44
N ILE A 246 10.96 -7.99 5.74
CA ILE A 246 11.92 -7.07 6.34
C ILE A 246 11.49 -6.72 7.76
N ASP A 247 12.46 -6.49 8.64
CA ASP A 247 12.20 -6.28 10.07
C ASP A 247 11.99 -4.79 10.42
N VAL A 248 11.19 -4.11 9.60
CA VAL A 248 10.74 -2.75 9.85
C VAL A 248 9.25 -2.63 9.52
N PRO A 249 8.53 -1.65 10.11
CA PRO A 249 7.16 -1.35 9.71
C PRO A 249 7.05 -1.02 8.21
N VAL A 250 6.08 -1.64 7.53
CA VAL A 250 5.82 -1.41 6.11
C VAL A 250 4.37 -0.99 5.92
N ALA A 251 4.15 0.07 5.15
CA ALA A 251 2.83 0.38 4.59
C ALA A 251 2.92 0.40 3.06
N THR A 252 2.00 -0.28 2.38
CA THR A 252 1.89 -0.23 0.91
C THR A 252 0.58 0.43 0.51
N ILE A 253 0.67 1.37 -0.43
CA ILE A 253 -0.47 2.03 -1.07
C ILE A 253 -0.60 1.42 -2.46
N LEU A 254 -1.74 0.81 -2.72
CA LEU A 254 -2.11 0.28 -4.02
C LEU A 254 -2.99 1.30 -4.74
N ALA A 255 -2.61 1.71 -5.93
CA ALA A 255 -3.44 2.59 -6.75
C ALA A 255 -4.57 1.77 -7.37
N GLY A 256 -5.82 2.02 -7.01
CA GLY A 256 -6.96 1.19 -7.42
C GLY A 256 -7.17 1.12 -8.93
N CYS A 257 -6.70 2.11 -9.67
CA CYS A 257 -6.78 2.23 -11.12
C CYS A 257 -5.40 2.34 -11.78
N ASP A 258 -4.43 1.60 -11.22
CA ASP A 258 -3.05 1.55 -11.69
C ASP A 258 -2.96 1.02 -13.12
N GLY A 259 -2.40 1.79 -14.03
CA GLY A 259 -2.23 1.43 -15.43
C GLY A 259 -0.80 1.05 -15.81
N ASP A 260 0.13 1.09 -14.86
CA ASP A 260 1.54 0.72 -15.06
C ASP A 260 1.85 -0.59 -14.29
N VAL A 261 1.45 -0.69 -13.02
CA VAL A 261 1.56 -1.89 -12.20
C VAL A 261 0.17 -2.51 -12.01
N ILE A 262 -0.46 -2.90 -13.11
CA ILE A 262 -1.85 -3.38 -13.17
C ILE A 262 -2.12 -4.62 -12.29
N GLN A 263 -1.11 -5.42 -11.98
CA GLN A 263 -1.23 -6.58 -11.09
C GLN A 263 -1.09 -6.23 -9.61
N GLN A 264 -0.89 -4.94 -9.27
CA GLN A 264 -0.79 -4.45 -7.89
C GLN A 264 0.32 -5.15 -7.09
N ASN A 265 1.48 -5.32 -7.71
CA ASN A 265 2.59 -6.12 -7.16
C ASN A 265 3.13 -5.59 -5.82
N GLY A 266 2.88 -4.32 -5.48
CA GLY A 266 3.20 -3.79 -4.14
C GLY A 266 2.56 -4.57 -2.98
N GLN A 267 1.50 -5.35 -3.25
CA GLN A 267 0.88 -6.22 -2.26
C GLN A 267 1.78 -7.39 -1.83
N PHE A 268 2.75 -7.82 -2.63
CA PHE A 268 3.69 -8.88 -2.23
C PHE A 268 4.43 -8.55 -0.94
N PHE A 269 4.74 -7.27 -0.71
CA PHE A 269 5.42 -6.80 0.51
C PHE A 269 4.56 -6.88 1.78
N TYR A 270 3.24 -7.12 1.62
CA TYR A 270 2.35 -7.51 2.71
C TYR A 270 2.29 -9.04 2.85
N GLU A 271 2.25 -9.76 1.73
CA GLU A 271 2.03 -11.22 1.74
C GLU A 271 3.26 -12.01 2.25
N GLY A 272 4.46 -11.50 2.04
CA GLY A 272 5.69 -12.11 2.55
C GLY A 272 5.69 -12.19 4.09
N PRO A 273 5.60 -11.06 4.80
CA PRO A 273 5.51 -11.01 6.26
C PRO A 273 4.33 -11.80 6.83
N ARG A 274 3.21 -11.86 6.13
CA ARG A 274 2.02 -12.60 6.55
C ARG A 274 2.31 -14.06 6.90
N LEU A 275 3.18 -14.71 6.15
CA LEU A 275 3.54 -16.12 6.32
C LEU A 275 4.75 -16.33 7.25
N ALA A 276 5.44 -15.26 7.65
CA ALA A 276 6.59 -15.32 8.55
C ALA A 276 6.12 -15.52 10.00
N PRO A 277 6.54 -16.62 10.69
CA PRO A 277 6.06 -16.94 12.03
C PRO A 277 6.62 -16.04 13.12
N ASP A 278 7.71 -15.35 12.83
CA ASP A 278 8.51 -14.54 13.76
C ASP A 278 8.55 -13.04 13.35
N GLN A 279 7.59 -12.61 12.56
CA GLN A 279 7.46 -11.21 12.16
C GLN A 279 7.36 -10.30 13.41
N THR A 280 8.28 -9.36 13.53
CA THR A 280 8.35 -8.46 14.69
C THR A 280 7.63 -7.14 14.47
N GLN A 281 7.44 -6.72 13.23
CA GLN A 281 6.88 -5.41 12.85
C GLN A 281 5.52 -5.55 12.18
N TRP A 282 4.71 -4.50 12.28
CA TRP A 282 3.42 -4.47 11.60
C TRP A 282 3.57 -4.17 10.10
N VAL A 283 2.61 -4.66 9.33
CA VAL A 283 2.49 -4.39 7.90
C VAL A 283 1.06 -3.97 7.57
N ALA A 284 0.91 -2.99 6.71
CA ALA A 284 -0.39 -2.53 6.22
C ALA A 284 -0.42 -2.43 4.70
N SER A 285 -1.60 -2.64 4.13
CA SER A 285 -1.88 -2.39 2.72
C SER A 285 -3.15 -1.56 2.60
N THR A 286 -3.08 -0.48 1.83
CA THR A 286 -4.21 0.42 1.58
C THR A 286 -4.48 0.49 0.08
N PHE A 287 -5.60 -0.09 -0.36
CA PHE A 287 -6.10 0.02 -1.72
C PHE A 287 -6.88 1.32 -1.85
N LEU A 288 -6.31 2.32 -2.54
CA LEU A 288 -6.91 3.64 -2.73
C LEU A 288 -7.75 3.65 -4.00
N ALA A 289 -9.06 3.74 -3.86
CA ALA A 289 -9.99 3.70 -4.98
C ALA A 289 -9.78 4.89 -5.94
N GLY A 290 -9.84 4.63 -7.23
CA GLY A 290 -9.72 5.64 -8.29
C GLY A 290 -8.32 6.22 -8.51
N ALA A 291 -7.34 5.90 -7.66
CA ALA A 291 -5.97 6.38 -7.79
C ALA A 291 -5.27 5.74 -8.99
N THR A 292 -4.41 6.49 -9.67
CA THR A 292 -3.58 6.03 -10.79
C THR A 292 -2.10 6.02 -10.41
N HIS A 293 -1.30 5.27 -11.15
CA HIS A 293 0.12 5.08 -10.88
C HIS A 293 0.91 6.39 -10.89
N ASN A 294 0.87 7.07 -12.02
CA ASN A 294 1.72 8.23 -12.29
C ASN A 294 1.25 9.51 -11.62
N ALA A 295 -0.03 9.60 -11.20
CA ALA A 295 -0.55 10.81 -10.57
C ALA A 295 0.06 11.12 -9.20
N PHE A 296 0.80 10.22 -8.59
CA PHE A 296 1.59 10.49 -7.39
C PHE A 296 2.84 11.35 -7.65
N ASN A 297 3.28 11.45 -8.90
CA ASN A 297 4.41 12.26 -9.32
C ASN A 297 3.92 13.39 -10.25
N THR A 298 4.33 14.63 -9.98
CA THR A 298 3.76 15.80 -10.68
C THR A 298 4.26 15.98 -12.11
N ILE A 299 5.37 15.34 -12.49
CA ILE A 299 5.98 15.52 -13.82
C ILE A 299 5.70 14.36 -14.78
N LEU A 300 5.16 13.26 -14.28
CA LEU A 300 4.81 12.13 -15.13
C LEU A 300 3.51 12.38 -15.89
N GLY A 301 3.42 11.83 -17.10
CA GLY A 301 2.19 11.77 -17.87
C GLY A 301 1.17 10.79 -17.31
N PRO A 302 0.05 10.56 -18.02
CA PRO A 302 -0.88 9.50 -17.66
C PRO A 302 -0.19 8.13 -17.65
N ASP A 303 -0.79 7.19 -16.95
CA ASP A 303 -0.35 5.79 -16.92
C ASP A 303 -0.27 5.21 -18.34
N MET A 304 0.53 4.16 -18.51
CA MET A 304 0.74 3.46 -19.78
C MET A 304 -0.59 2.93 -20.35
N VAL A 305 -1.45 2.42 -19.48
CA VAL A 305 -2.80 1.98 -19.81
C VAL A 305 -3.80 2.78 -18.98
N VAL A 306 -4.72 3.47 -19.64
CA VAL A 306 -5.79 4.22 -18.96
C VAL A 306 -7.08 3.41 -19.01
N PRO A 307 -7.68 3.05 -17.84
CA PRO A 307 -8.90 2.26 -17.82
C PRO A 307 -10.07 2.99 -18.47
N THR A 308 -10.84 2.29 -19.29
CA THR A 308 -12.08 2.83 -19.86
C THR A 308 -13.27 2.61 -18.90
N ALA A 309 -14.36 3.33 -19.12
CA ALA A 309 -15.60 3.10 -18.36
C ALA A 309 -16.23 1.72 -18.61
N GLU A 310 -15.89 1.06 -19.73
CA GLU A 310 -16.34 -0.29 -20.07
C GLU A 310 -15.53 -1.33 -19.29
N ASP A 311 -14.19 -1.19 -19.28
CA ASP A 311 -13.31 -2.16 -18.61
C ASP A 311 -13.37 -2.02 -17.08
N ARG A 312 -13.31 -0.79 -16.59
CA ARG A 312 -13.27 -0.47 -15.16
C ARG A 312 -14.19 0.71 -14.85
N PRO A 313 -15.49 0.47 -14.68
CA PRO A 313 -16.44 1.53 -14.32
C PRO A 313 -16.15 2.18 -12.97
N ASP A 314 -15.50 1.47 -12.07
CA ASP A 314 -15.02 1.98 -10.76
C ASP A 314 -13.85 2.98 -10.88
N CYS A 315 -13.18 3.00 -12.03
CA CYS A 315 -12.13 3.97 -12.36
C CYS A 315 -12.68 5.21 -13.11
N GLN A 316 -14.01 5.40 -13.13
CA GLN A 316 -14.61 6.54 -13.80
C GLN A 316 -15.59 7.28 -12.88
N PRO A 317 -15.29 8.54 -12.52
CA PRO A 317 -14.06 9.27 -12.86
C PRO A 317 -12.85 8.79 -12.06
N LEU A 318 -11.65 8.91 -12.62
CA LEU A 318 -10.41 8.74 -11.87
C LEU A 318 -10.32 9.74 -10.73
N LEU A 319 -9.58 9.39 -9.69
CA LEU A 319 -9.27 10.32 -8.62
C LEU A 319 -8.49 11.53 -9.17
N ASP A 320 -8.91 12.72 -8.77
CA ASP A 320 -8.21 13.95 -9.15
C ASP A 320 -6.75 13.90 -8.69
N PRO A 321 -5.77 14.18 -9.57
CA PRO A 321 -4.35 14.05 -9.25
C PRO A 321 -3.88 14.94 -8.09
N GLU A 322 -4.44 16.12 -7.91
CA GLU A 322 -4.08 17.01 -6.77
C GLU A 322 -4.62 16.43 -5.46
N ARG A 323 -5.83 15.90 -5.48
CA ARG A 323 -6.41 15.21 -4.31
C ARG A 323 -5.62 13.94 -3.97
N GLN A 324 -5.19 13.17 -4.99
CA GLN A 324 -4.36 11.98 -4.79
C GLN A 324 -3.04 12.33 -4.12
N ARG A 325 -2.34 13.37 -4.59
CA ARG A 325 -1.09 13.86 -3.99
C ARG A 325 -1.28 14.43 -2.58
N ALA A 326 -2.32 15.21 -2.38
CA ALA A 326 -2.64 15.75 -1.05
C ALA A 326 -2.93 14.63 -0.05
N TRP A 327 -3.61 13.57 -0.47
CA TRP A 327 -3.87 12.40 0.34
C TRP A 327 -2.56 11.64 0.65
N LEU A 328 -1.69 11.43 -0.34
CA LEU A 328 -0.39 10.79 -0.11
C LEU A 328 0.45 11.57 0.91
N ALA A 329 0.49 12.90 0.80
CA ALA A 329 1.23 13.74 1.74
C ALA A 329 0.70 13.56 3.18
N GLN A 330 -0.63 13.54 3.36
CA GLN A 330 -1.25 13.30 4.67
C GLN A 330 -0.96 11.90 5.20
N TYR A 331 -1.06 10.88 4.34
CA TYR A 331 -0.77 9.50 4.70
C TYR A 331 0.69 9.32 5.13
N ALA A 332 1.63 9.86 4.35
CA ALA A 332 3.06 9.81 4.65
C ALA A 332 3.39 10.50 5.98
N VAL A 333 2.83 11.68 6.23
CA VAL A 333 2.98 12.38 7.52
C VAL A 333 2.45 11.54 8.68
N ALA A 334 1.24 10.97 8.55
CA ALA A 334 0.65 10.13 9.61
C ALA A 334 1.46 8.84 9.83
N PHE A 335 1.92 8.20 8.76
CA PHE A 335 2.79 7.01 8.82
C PHE A 335 4.10 7.30 9.57
N LEU A 336 4.82 8.33 9.17
CA LEU A 336 6.09 8.71 9.79
C LEU A 336 5.91 9.18 11.25
N ALA A 337 4.81 9.86 11.55
CA ALA A 337 4.46 10.22 12.92
C ALA A 337 4.17 8.98 13.77
N LEU A 338 3.51 7.95 13.21
CA LEU A 338 3.25 6.69 13.90
C LEU A 338 4.55 5.92 14.22
N LEU A 339 5.54 5.94 13.32
CA LEU A 339 6.84 5.31 13.56
C LEU A 339 7.57 5.90 14.78
N ARG A 340 7.28 7.16 15.13
CA ARG A 340 7.94 7.93 16.19
C ARG A 340 7.07 8.19 17.41
N ALA A 341 5.84 7.72 17.40
CA ALA A 341 4.89 7.99 18.48
C ALA A 341 5.27 7.24 19.76
N GLU A 342 5.79 7.97 20.75
CA GLU A 342 6.09 7.45 22.09
C GLU A 342 4.86 7.45 23.01
N ASP A 343 3.93 8.41 22.78
CA ASP A 343 2.68 8.50 23.50
C ASP A 343 1.67 7.49 22.96
N PRO A 344 1.17 6.52 23.78
CA PRO A 344 0.22 5.51 23.35
C PRO A 344 -1.09 6.08 22.78
N ASP A 345 -1.57 7.21 23.32
CA ASP A 345 -2.79 7.84 22.84
C ASP A 345 -2.59 8.52 21.47
N ALA A 346 -1.41 9.11 21.26
CA ALA A 346 -1.04 9.63 19.94
C ALA A 346 -0.90 8.50 18.91
N ALA A 347 -0.23 7.41 19.27
CA ALA A 347 -0.10 6.23 18.42
C ALA A 347 -1.48 5.62 18.06
N ALA A 348 -2.41 5.56 19.03
CA ALA A 348 -3.75 5.04 18.80
C ALA A 348 -4.54 5.92 17.81
N ARG A 349 -4.45 7.25 17.94
CA ARG A 349 -5.08 8.19 16.98
C ARG A 349 -4.51 8.03 15.58
N LEU A 350 -3.19 7.98 15.44
CA LEU A 350 -2.53 7.80 14.14
C LEU A 350 -2.87 6.45 13.50
N ARG A 351 -2.98 5.37 14.30
CA ARG A 351 -3.49 4.09 13.79
C ARG A 351 -4.94 4.21 13.29
N ALA A 352 -5.79 4.93 14.02
CA ALA A 352 -7.17 5.16 13.58
C ALA A 352 -7.24 5.96 12.27
N ASP A 353 -6.43 7.01 12.13
CA ASP A 353 -6.34 7.83 10.91
C ASP A 353 -5.90 7.00 9.69
N LEU A 354 -5.00 6.03 9.89
CA LEU A 354 -4.52 5.11 8.86
C LEU A 354 -5.40 3.86 8.68
N GLY A 355 -6.50 3.73 9.45
CA GLY A 355 -7.39 2.56 9.40
C GLY A 355 -6.84 1.31 10.09
N LEU A 356 -5.83 1.44 10.95
CA LEU A 356 -5.10 0.35 11.61
C LEU A 356 -5.56 0.09 13.06
N ASP A 357 -6.61 0.76 13.53
CA ASP A 357 -7.13 0.57 14.90
C ASP A 357 -7.83 -0.79 15.04
N SER A 358 -7.23 -1.70 15.84
CA SER A 358 -7.78 -3.03 16.09
C SER A 358 -9.07 -3.01 16.92
N SER A 359 -9.36 -1.95 17.64
CA SER A 359 -10.57 -1.83 18.47
C SER A 359 -11.83 -1.40 17.72
N ALA A 360 -11.70 -1.04 16.42
CA ALA A 360 -12.77 -0.55 15.56
C ALA A 360 -12.93 -1.41 14.31
N PRO A 361 -14.11 -1.47 13.68
CA PRO A 361 -14.27 -2.05 12.35
C PRO A 361 -13.33 -1.42 11.33
N ALA A 362 -12.91 -2.19 10.31
CA ALA A 362 -12.11 -1.64 9.23
C ALA A 362 -12.89 -0.51 8.52
N PRO A 363 -12.27 0.66 8.28
CA PRO A 363 -12.98 1.79 7.68
C PRO A 363 -13.19 1.60 6.18
N ALA A 364 -14.21 2.26 5.64
CA ALA A 364 -14.45 2.36 4.20
C ALA A 364 -13.69 3.53 3.54
N GLU A 365 -13.16 4.43 4.34
CA GLU A 365 -12.39 5.60 3.93
C GLU A 365 -11.17 5.76 4.82
N VAL A 366 -10.07 6.19 4.23
CA VAL A 366 -8.84 6.58 4.94
C VAL A 366 -8.54 8.02 4.56
N LEU A 367 -8.38 8.88 5.56
CA LEU A 367 -8.10 10.32 5.35
C LEU A 367 -9.06 10.98 4.35
N GLY A 368 -10.36 10.61 4.42
CA GLY A 368 -11.43 11.18 3.62
C GLY A 368 -11.50 10.74 2.16
N LEU A 369 -10.79 9.68 1.78
CA LEU A 369 -10.94 9.05 0.48
C LEU A 369 -11.35 7.58 0.61
N PRO A 370 -12.19 7.07 -0.30
CA PRO A 370 -12.56 5.66 -0.34
C PRO A 370 -11.32 4.76 -0.44
N ALA A 371 -11.18 3.88 0.54
CA ALA A 371 -10.04 2.98 0.62
C ALA A 371 -10.43 1.66 1.28
N ARG A 372 -9.66 0.61 0.99
CA ARG A 372 -9.78 -0.69 1.66
C ARG A 372 -8.45 -1.03 2.30
N VAL A 373 -8.48 -1.46 3.55
CA VAL A 373 -7.27 -1.68 4.34
C VAL A 373 -7.10 -3.16 4.65
N ALA A 374 -5.88 -3.66 4.51
CA ALA A 374 -5.43 -4.88 5.16
C ALA A 374 -4.37 -4.53 6.21
N TYR A 375 -4.49 -5.08 7.41
CA TYR A 375 -3.58 -4.83 8.52
C TYR A 375 -3.11 -6.13 9.14
N LEU A 376 -1.81 -6.25 9.28
CA LEU A 376 -1.11 -7.37 9.87
C LEU A 376 -0.32 -6.87 11.08
N PRO A 377 -0.78 -7.07 12.32
CA PRO A 377 -0.01 -6.71 13.49
C PRO A 377 1.21 -7.63 13.67
N PRO A 378 2.18 -7.27 14.52
CA PRO A 378 3.28 -8.17 14.88
C PRO A 378 2.81 -9.57 15.30
N ALA A 379 3.64 -10.57 15.10
CA ALA A 379 3.29 -11.95 15.46
C ALA A 379 2.95 -12.11 16.95
N THR A 380 3.52 -11.27 17.83
CA THR A 380 3.21 -11.22 19.26
C THR A 380 1.81 -10.68 19.57
N ASP A 381 1.25 -9.89 18.66
CA ASP A 381 0.00 -9.16 18.84
C ASP A 381 -1.18 -9.83 18.10
N ARG A 382 -0.98 -11.06 17.63
CA ARG A 382 -2.00 -11.84 16.94
C ARG A 382 -1.93 -13.33 17.26
N THR A 383 -3.09 -13.97 17.31
CA THR A 383 -3.21 -15.43 17.27
C THR A 383 -3.75 -15.81 15.89
N VAL A 384 -2.91 -16.41 15.07
CA VAL A 384 -3.31 -16.94 13.76
C VAL A 384 -4.14 -18.21 14.01
N VAL A 385 -5.41 -18.18 13.64
CA VAL A 385 -6.31 -19.33 13.71
C VAL A 385 -6.28 -20.10 12.40
N LEU A 386 -6.54 -19.42 11.29
CA LEU A 386 -6.49 -20.03 9.96
C LEU A 386 -5.76 -19.08 9.00
N THR A 387 -4.72 -19.59 8.35
CA THR A 387 -4.06 -18.94 7.20
C THR A 387 -3.72 -20.03 6.20
N PRO A 388 -4.55 -20.24 5.16
CA PRO A 388 -4.31 -21.30 4.19
C PRO A 388 -2.99 -21.09 3.44
N ALA A 389 -1.93 -21.77 3.84
CA ALA A 389 -0.65 -21.83 3.14
C ALA A 389 -0.46 -23.17 2.43
N SER A 390 -1.32 -24.14 2.73
CA SER A 390 -1.40 -25.45 2.09
C SER A 390 -2.83 -26.01 2.19
N ASP A 391 -3.15 -27.01 1.39
CA ASP A 391 -4.43 -27.72 1.44
C ASP A 391 -4.70 -28.38 2.82
N ALA A 392 -3.65 -28.80 3.52
CA ALA A 392 -3.78 -29.40 4.85
C ALA A 392 -4.42 -28.45 5.88
N GLU A 393 -4.25 -27.15 5.74
CA GLU A 393 -4.81 -26.15 6.65
C GLU A 393 -6.32 -25.95 6.46
N LEU A 394 -6.91 -26.46 5.38
CA LEU A 394 -8.36 -26.55 5.22
C LEU A 394 -8.99 -27.71 6.00
N SER A 395 -8.17 -28.52 6.69
CA SER A 395 -8.61 -29.60 7.58
C SER A 395 -8.13 -29.40 9.01
N THR A 396 -6.94 -28.84 9.19
CA THR A 396 -6.31 -28.62 10.50
C THR A 396 -5.74 -27.21 10.56
N ASN A 397 -6.22 -26.39 11.46
CA ASN A 397 -5.81 -25.00 11.60
C ASN A 397 -4.45 -24.83 12.31
N ARG A 398 -3.95 -23.61 12.38
CA ARG A 398 -2.65 -23.26 13.00
C ARG A 398 -2.59 -23.54 14.50
N GLN A 399 -3.71 -23.68 15.18
CA GLN A 399 -3.81 -24.00 16.60
C GLN A 399 -3.96 -25.52 16.86
N GLY A 400 -3.92 -26.34 15.81
CA GLY A 400 -4.08 -27.80 15.90
C GLY A 400 -5.53 -28.27 16.02
N GLY A 401 -6.49 -27.38 15.87
CA GLY A 401 -7.91 -27.69 15.82
C GLY A 401 -8.38 -28.09 14.42
N THR A 402 -9.60 -28.58 14.31
CA THR A 402 -10.20 -28.98 13.05
C THR A 402 -10.79 -27.79 12.29
N VAL A 403 -10.70 -27.83 10.97
CA VAL A 403 -11.48 -27.01 10.05
C VAL A 403 -12.44 -27.91 9.30
N SER A 404 -13.71 -27.59 9.31
CA SER A 404 -14.75 -28.38 8.64
C SER A 404 -15.74 -27.50 7.89
N ALA A 405 -16.04 -27.89 6.65
CA ALA A 405 -17.03 -27.25 5.81
C ALA A 405 -18.35 -28.05 5.84
N GLU A 406 -19.46 -27.39 6.17
CA GLU A 406 -20.81 -27.95 6.19
C GLU A 406 -21.63 -27.29 5.09
N ASN A 407 -22.18 -28.05 4.12
CA ASN A 407 -22.89 -27.52 2.96
C ASN A 407 -22.13 -26.40 2.20
N LEU A 408 -20.82 -26.45 2.30
CA LEU A 408 -19.86 -25.49 1.73
C LEU A 408 -18.68 -26.28 1.21
N GLU A 409 -18.19 -25.93 0.03
CA GLU A 409 -16.94 -26.46 -0.51
C GLU A 409 -15.81 -25.47 -0.22
N SER A 410 -14.65 -25.99 0.14
CA SER A 410 -13.42 -25.20 0.33
C SER A 410 -12.31 -25.76 -0.55
N LEU A 411 -11.67 -24.90 -1.32
CA LEU A 411 -10.55 -25.21 -2.21
C LEU A 411 -9.35 -24.37 -1.81
N PHE A 412 -8.20 -25.00 -1.69
CA PHE A 412 -6.94 -24.30 -1.50
C PHE A 412 -6.40 -23.74 -2.82
N CYS A 413 -6.07 -22.47 -2.83
CA CYS A 413 -5.40 -21.77 -3.92
C CYS A 413 -3.97 -21.40 -3.48
N PRO A 414 -2.93 -21.95 -4.13
CA PRO A 414 -1.54 -21.66 -3.78
C PRO A 414 -1.15 -20.21 -4.13
N LYS A 415 -0.11 -19.70 -3.49
CA LYS A 415 0.48 -18.42 -3.89
C LYS A 415 1.06 -18.48 -5.31
N GLY A 416 1.04 -17.36 -6.02
CA GLY A 416 1.64 -17.24 -7.35
C GLY A 416 2.35 -15.90 -7.53
N PHE A 417 3.22 -15.79 -8.53
CA PHE A 417 3.88 -14.52 -8.84
C PHE A 417 3.17 -13.76 -9.96
N PHE A 418 2.68 -14.47 -10.97
CA PHE A 418 1.90 -13.92 -12.06
C PHE A 418 0.58 -14.67 -12.24
N THR A 419 -0.42 -14.00 -12.82
CA THR A 419 -1.71 -14.62 -13.17
C THR A 419 -1.57 -15.85 -14.08
N LEU A 420 -0.43 -15.98 -14.77
CA LEU A 420 -0.12 -17.09 -15.68
C LEU A 420 0.55 -18.29 -15.01
N ASP A 421 1.04 -18.16 -13.79
CA ASP A 421 1.66 -19.25 -13.03
C ASP A 421 0.59 -20.21 -12.48
N MET A 422 -0.14 -20.86 -13.40
CA MET A 422 -1.21 -21.78 -13.05
C MET A 422 -0.69 -23.21 -13.00
N GLU A 423 -0.69 -23.77 -11.82
CA GLU A 423 -0.58 -25.22 -11.67
C GLU A 423 -1.84 -25.89 -12.25
N PRO A 424 -1.72 -26.99 -12.99
CA PRO A 424 -2.87 -27.75 -13.47
C PRO A 424 -3.80 -28.14 -12.31
N GLY A 425 -5.10 -27.88 -12.47
CA GLY A 425 -6.11 -28.17 -11.45
C GLY A 425 -6.45 -26.98 -10.54
N THR A 426 -5.87 -25.80 -10.77
CA THR A 426 -6.18 -24.56 -10.02
C THR A 426 -7.09 -23.60 -10.78
N GLU A 427 -7.78 -24.07 -11.81
CA GLU A 427 -8.69 -23.26 -12.62
C GLU A 427 -9.80 -22.61 -11.76
N ALA A 428 -10.25 -23.30 -10.73
CA ALA A 428 -11.24 -22.77 -9.77
C ALA A 428 -10.70 -21.64 -8.88
N CYS A 429 -9.39 -21.36 -8.90
CA CYS A 429 -8.82 -20.17 -8.29
C CYS A 429 -9.02 -18.88 -9.11
N HIS A 430 -9.62 -18.99 -10.28
CA HIS A 430 -10.04 -17.90 -11.18
C HIS A 430 -8.95 -16.88 -11.57
N ARG A 431 -7.69 -17.25 -11.45
CA ARG A 431 -6.54 -16.34 -11.66
C ARG A 431 -6.44 -15.75 -13.06
N GLN A 432 -7.10 -16.38 -14.05
CA GLN A 432 -7.18 -15.83 -15.41
C GLN A 432 -8.30 -14.80 -15.57
N ALA A 433 -9.32 -14.87 -14.72
CA ALA A 433 -10.49 -14.01 -14.80
C ALA A 433 -10.37 -12.76 -13.92
N VAL A 434 -9.58 -12.82 -12.83
CA VAL A 434 -9.45 -11.74 -11.87
C VAL A 434 -8.00 -11.56 -11.44
N THR A 435 -7.65 -10.33 -11.09
CA THR A 435 -6.38 -10.03 -10.42
C THR A 435 -6.62 -9.94 -8.92
N VAL A 436 -6.03 -10.86 -8.16
CA VAL A 436 -5.94 -10.77 -6.70
C VAL A 436 -4.57 -10.19 -6.36
N PRO A 437 -4.49 -8.94 -5.88
CA PRO A 437 -3.21 -8.29 -5.56
C PRO A 437 -2.30 -9.16 -4.70
N GLY A 438 -1.02 -9.25 -5.07
CA GLY A 438 -0.02 -10.07 -4.38
C GLY A 438 -0.23 -11.58 -4.52
N GLN A 439 -1.25 -12.01 -5.21
CA GLN A 439 -1.60 -13.43 -5.46
C GLN A 439 -1.33 -14.37 -4.26
N PRO A 440 -1.89 -14.06 -3.07
CA PRO A 440 -1.63 -14.83 -1.86
C PRO A 440 -2.17 -16.24 -1.95
N ALA A 441 -1.63 -17.14 -1.16
CA ALA A 441 -2.30 -18.38 -0.82
C ALA A 441 -3.59 -18.07 -0.04
N HIS A 442 -4.72 -18.68 -0.45
CA HIS A 442 -6.05 -18.44 0.14
C HIS A 442 -6.96 -19.65 -0.05
N ALA A 443 -8.10 -19.64 0.58
CA ALA A 443 -9.19 -20.57 0.30
C ALA A 443 -10.23 -19.91 -0.60
N VAL A 444 -10.78 -20.66 -1.55
CA VAL A 444 -12.04 -20.35 -2.23
C VAL A 444 -13.13 -21.11 -1.52
N LEU A 445 -14.12 -20.39 -1.00
CA LEU A 445 -15.31 -20.96 -0.35
C LEU A 445 -16.48 -20.80 -1.29
N THR A 446 -17.18 -21.92 -1.59
CA THR A 446 -18.38 -21.90 -2.44
C THR A 446 -19.54 -22.61 -1.76
N TRP A 447 -20.76 -22.10 -1.93
CA TRP A 447 -21.96 -22.67 -1.32
C TRP A 447 -23.18 -22.50 -2.20
N GLN A 448 -24.15 -23.42 -2.04
CA GLN A 448 -25.46 -23.40 -2.65
C GLN A 448 -26.54 -23.88 -1.63
N SER A 449 -26.36 -23.46 -0.38
CA SER A 449 -27.26 -23.80 0.71
C SER A 449 -27.30 -22.68 1.76
N PRO A 450 -28.43 -22.29 2.29
CA PRO A 450 -28.54 -21.34 3.39
C PRO A 450 -27.91 -21.85 4.71
N ASP A 451 -27.73 -23.18 4.80
CA ASP A 451 -27.09 -23.80 5.99
C ASP A 451 -25.56 -23.97 5.83
N ALA A 452 -24.96 -23.26 4.89
CA ALA A 452 -23.52 -23.31 4.66
C ALA A 452 -22.74 -22.74 5.85
N ALA A 453 -21.68 -23.43 6.26
CA ALA A 453 -20.81 -22.98 7.35
C ALA A 453 -19.39 -23.51 7.22
N LEU A 454 -18.42 -22.66 7.54
CA LEU A 454 -17.05 -23.05 7.84
C LEU A 454 -16.86 -23.01 9.35
N ARG A 455 -16.57 -24.16 9.98
CA ARG A 455 -16.30 -24.29 11.41
C ARG A 455 -14.82 -24.46 11.66
N ILE A 456 -14.31 -23.72 12.60
CA ILE A 456 -12.90 -23.71 12.97
C ILE A 456 -12.83 -23.91 14.49
N THR A 457 -12.40 -25.10 14.93
CA THR A 457 -12.27 -25.41 16.37
C THR A 457 -10.91 -24.94 16.89
N ILE A 458 -10.87 -24.50 18.12
CA ILE A 458 -9.66 -24.08 18.81
C ILE A 458 -9.50 -24.99 20.04
N PRO A 459 -8.44 -25.83 20.09
CA PRO A 459 -8.24 -26.77 21.18
C PRO A 459 -8.00 -26.09 22.53
N ASP A 460 -8.32 -26.77 23.61
CA ASP A 460 -7.90 -26.35 24.96
C ASP A 460 -6.38 -26.27 25.04
N GLY A 461 -5.88 -25.18 25.59
CA GLY A 461 -4.43 -24.92 25.69
C GLY A 461 -3.79 -24.30 24.45
N ALA A 462 -4.57 -23.99 23.42
CA ALA A 462 -4.10 -23.13 22.34
C ALA A 462 -3.65 -21.77 22.90
N GLY A 463 -2.58 -21.23 22.34
CA GLY A 463 -2.00 -19.95 22.76
C GLY A 463 -2.82 -18.73 22.28
N ILE A 464 -4.10 -18.65 22.68
CA ILE A 464 -4.93 -17.49 22.35
C ILE A 464 -4.49 -16.30 23.20
N LEU A 465 -4.35 -15.15 22.55
CA LEU A 465 -4.11 -13.87 23.22
C LEU A 465 -5.25 -13.56 24.20
N SER A 466 -4.94 -13.42 25.48
CA SER A 466 -5.93 -13.18 26.55
C SER A 466 -6.54 -11.78 26.48
N ASP A 467 -5.91 -10.87 25.79
CA ASP A 467 -6.24 -9.46 25.64
C ASP A 467 -6.60 -9.08 24.18
N ALA A 468 -6.88 -10.08 23.34
CA ALA A 468 -7.35 -9.85 21.99
C ALA A 468 -8.56 -8.89 21.96
N ARG A 469 -8.56 -7.95 21.05
CA ARG A 469 -9.59 -6.90 20.90
C ARG A 469 -10.55 -7.16 19.75
N ALA A 470 -10.08 -7.83 18.73
CA ALA A 470 -10.91 -8.12 17.56
C ALA A 470 -10.66 -9.52 16.99
N LEU A 471 -11.68 -10.04 16.33
CA LEU A 471 -11.59 -11.07 15.33
C LEU A 471 -11.38 -10.39 13.97
N SER A 472 -10.29 -10.75 13.30
CA SER A 472 -9.91 -10.23 11.98
C SER A 472 -10.02 -11.34 10.95
N LEU A 473 -10.74 -11.08 9.86
CA LEU A 473 -10.79 -11.93 8.69
C LEU A 473 -10.25 -11.14 7.51
N ARG A 474 -9.55 -11.80 6.60
CA ARG A 474 -9.16 -11.19 5.32
C ARG A 474 -9.83 -11.93 4.18
N ALA A 475 -10.75 -11.24 3.50
CA ALA A 475 -11.64 -11.85 2.52
C ALA A 475 -11.97 -10.89 1.37
N ALA A 476 -12.55 -11.46 0.31
CA ALA A 476 -13.18 -10.72 -0.77
C ALA A 476 -14.25 -11.57 -1.45
N VAL A 477 -15.22 -10.93 -2.10
CA VAL A 477 -16.18 -11.62 -2.98
C VAL A 477 -15.45 -12.12 -4.22
N ASP A 478 -15.71 -13.37 -4.63
CA ASP A 478 -15.21 -13.91 -5.90
C ASP A 478 -16.14 -13.52 -7.06
N PRO A 479 -15.81 -12.51 -7.87
CA PRO A 479 -16.68 -12.04 -8.93
C PRO A 479 -16.67 -12.94 -10.18
N ALA A 480 -15.71 -13.85 -10.29
CA ALA A 480 -15.64 -14.79 -11.40
C ALA A 480 -16.56 -16.01 -11.19
N SER A 481 -17.03 -16.23 -9.97
CA SER A 481 -17.95 -17.31 -9.67
C SER A 481 -19.37 -17.01 -10.18
N PRO A 482 -19.98 -17.93 -10.96
CA PRO A 482 -21.37 -17.77 -11.42
C PRO A 482 -22.41 -17.86 -10.29
N LEU A 483 -21.97 -18.18 -9.06
CA LEU A 483 -22.83 -18.22 -7.87
C LEU A 483 -23.06 -16.83 -7.27
N ASN A 484 -22.23 -15.85 -7.63
CA ASN A 484 -22.39 -14.47 -7.21
C ASN A 484 -23.12 -13.65 -8.28
N GLU A 485 -24.16 -12.94 -7.87
CA GLU A 485 -24.87 -12.03 -8.77
C GLU A 485 -24.04 -10.73 -8.92
N PRO A 486 -23.72 -10.31 -10.15
CA PRO A 486 -22.96 -9.09 -10.40
C PRO A 486 -23.55 -7.86 -9.68
N GLY A 487 -22.68 -7.11 -9.01
CA GLY A 487 -23.06 -5.92 -8.26
C GLY A 487 -23.71 -6.19 -6.89
N THR A 488 -23.94 -7.45 -6.52
CA THR A 488 -24.56 -7.82 -5.24
C THR A 488 -23.49 -8.12 -4.19
N PRO A 489 -23.43 -7.37 -3.07
CA PRO A 489 -22.49 -7.66 -2.00
C PRO A 489 -22.87 -8.97 -1.28
N GLN A 490 -21.88 -9.60 -0.65
CA GLN A 490 -22.08 -10.69 0.28
C GLN A 490 -22.14 -10.18 1.72
N ALA A 491 -22.70 -10.99 2.61
CA ALA A 491 -22.66 -10.76 4.05
C ALA A 491 -22.31 -12.06 4.78
N LEU A 492 -21.68 -11.92 5.93
CA LEU A 492 -21.27 -13.04 6.78
C LEU A 492 -21.82 -12.87 8.18
N THR A 493 -22.36 -13.95 8.75
CA THR A 493 -22.62 -14.06 10.18
C THR A 493 -21.51 -14.88 10.83
N ILE A 494 -20.76 -14.24 11.72
CA ILE A 494 -19.69 -14.88 12.48
C ILE A 494 -20.23 -15.25 13.86
N GLN A 495 -20.17 -16.54 14.21
CA GLN A 495 -20.51 -17.05 15.53
C GLN A 495 -19.25 -17.46 16.26
N VAL A 496 -19.14 -17.07 17.52
CA VAL A 496 -18.04 -17.46 18.42
C VAL A 496 -18.65 -18.26 19.56
N THR A 497 -18.00 -19.40 19.92
CA THR A 497 -18.37 -20.23 21.05
C THR A 497 -17.22 -20.23 22.07
N ASP A 498 -17.53 -20.02 23.36
CA ASP A 498 -16.55 -20.11 24.45
C ASP A 498 -16.52 -21.52 25.08
N ARG A 499 -15.55 -21.74 25.98
CA ARG A 499 -15.36 -23.02 26.71
C ARG A 499 -16.55 -23.41 27.58
N ALA A 500 -17.36 -22.46 28.02
CA ALA A 500 -18.59 -22.74 28.78
C ALA A 500 -19.76 -23.13 27.88
N GLY A 501 -19.58 -23.08 26.56
CA GLY A 501 -20.61 -23.34 25.55
C GLY A 501 -21.52 -22.15 25.28
N ASN A 502 -21.19 -20.96 25.81
CA ASN A 502 -21.93 -19.75 25.43
C ASN A 502 -21.59 -19.37 23.98
N GLN A 503 -22.59 -18.86 23.29
CA GLN A 503 -22.47 -18.48 21.89
C GLN A 503 -22.92 -17.04 21.68
N ALA A 504 -22.22 -16.32 20.82
CA ALA A 504 -22.63 -15.01 20.34
C ALA A 504 -22.37 -14.92 18.84
N SER A 505 -23.21 -14.17 18.13
CA SER A 505 -23.08 -13.98 16.69
C SER A 505 -23.11 -12.50 16.34
N VAL A 506 -22.30 -12.13 15.34
CA VAL A 506 -22.26 -10.79 14.76
C VAL A 506 -22.34 -10.94 13.25
N THR A 507 -23.27 -10.23 12.63
CA THR A 507 -23.36 -10.13 11.17
C THR A 507 -22.52 -8.93 10.70
N THR A 508 -21.78 -9.10 9.61
CA THR A 508 -21.02 -8.02 8.99
C THR A 508 -21.94 -6.88 8.54
N ARG A 509 -21.40 -5.69 8.45
CA ARG A 509 -22.17 -4.52 7.99
C ARG A 509 -22.67 -4.74 6.56
N PRO A 510 -23.84 -4.18 6.19
CA PRO A 510 -24.33 -4.26 4.80
C PRO A 510 -23.42 -3.56 3.79
N ASP A 511 -22.62 -2.61 4.25
CA ASP A 511 -21.66 -1.81 3.49
C ASP A 511 -20.20 -2.23 3.77
N GLU A 512 -19.98 -3.49 4.17
CA GLU A 512 -18.63 -3.99 4.46
C GLU A 512 -17.78 -3.97 3.18
N PRO A 513 -16.71 -3.16 3.12
CA PRO A 513 -15.95 -2.95 1.88
C PRO A 513 -15.34 -4.22 1.30
N SER A 514 -14.90 -5.14 2.17
CA SER A 514 -14.31 -6.42 1.79
C SER A 514 -15.32 -7.39 1.17
N LEU A 515 -16.61 -7.20 1.43
CA LEU A 515 -17.70 -8.03 0.91
C LEU A 515 -18.52 -7.34 -0.18
N ALA A 516 -18.11 -6.13 -0.60
CA ALA A 516 -18.69 -5.51 -1.78
C ALA A 516 -18.29 -6.30 -3.03
N TYR A 517 -19.23 -6.45 -3.98
CA TYR A 517 -18.92 -7.07 -5.27
C TYR A 517 -17.88 -6.21 -5.99
N PRO A 518 -16.72 -6.76 -6.37
CA PRO A 518 -15.68 -6.00 -7.06
C PRO A 518 -16.17 -5.48 -8.41
N ALA A 519 -15.86 -4.24 -8.73
CA ALA A 519 -16.12 -3.70 -10.05
C ALA A 519 -15.04 -4.17 -11.04
N GLY A 520 -15.32 -4.01 -12.33
CA GLY A 520 -14.43 -4.37 -13.42
C GLY A 520 -14.93 -5.58 -14.21
N GLU A 521 -14.40 -5.75 -15.41
CA GLU A 521 -14.74 -6.88 -16.28
C GLU A 521 -14.05 -8.16 -15.80
N MET A 522 -14.82 -9.25 -15.73
CA MET A 522 -14.30 -10.59 -15.46
C MET A 522 -14.01 -11.28 -16.78
N ARG A 523 -12.76 -11.56 -17.06
CA ARG A 523 -12.35 -12.27 -18.30
C ARG A 523 -12.21 -13.75 -18.03
N SER A 524 -12.94 -14.56 -18.81
CA SER A 524 -12.96 -15.99 -18.60
C SER A 524 -12.02 -16.80 -19.49
N ASP A 525 -11.59 -16.28 -20.66
CA ASP A 525 -11.16 -17.19 -21.73
C ASP A 525 -9.88 -16.78 -22.47
N GLU A 526 -9.38 -15.56 -22.40
CA GLU A 526 -8.20 -15.18 -23.16
C GLU A 526 -7.27 -14.23 -22.39
N PHE A 527 -6.00 -14.59 -22.38
CA PHE A 527 -4.94 -13.68 -22.03
C PHE A 527 -4.87 -12.56 -23.07
N SER A 528 -5.17 -11.36 -22.67
CA SER A 528 -4.96 -10.15 -23.44
C SER A 528 -3.96 -9.26 -22.75
N PRO A 529 -2.92 -8.73 -23.39
CA PRO A 529 -1.97 -7.80 -22.76
C PRO A 529 -2.56 -6.41 -22.45
N ASP A 530 -3.73 -6.10 -22.92
CA ASP A 530 -4.40 -4.78 -22.73
C ASP A 530 -5.30 -4.78 -21.48
N PHE A 531 -4.76 -5.14 -20.31
CA PHE A 531 -5.49 -5.64 -19.17
C PHE A 531 -6.06 -4.62 -18.22
N PHE A 532 -7.33 -4.52 -18.14
CA PHE A 532 -8.00 -4.31 -16.87
C PHE A 532 -8.97 -5.48 -16.62
N THR A 533 -8.53 -6.44 -15.84
CA THR A 533 -9.42 -7.43 -15.22
C THR A 533 -10.01 -6.85 -13.94
N GLY A 534 -11.06 -7.46 -13.41
CA GLY A 534 -11.55 -7.10 -12.08
C GLY A 534 -10.42 -7.28 -11.05
N ILE A 535 -10.13 -6.23 -10.29
CA ILE A 535 -9.15 -6.28 -9.20
C ILE A 535 -9.88 -6.59 -7.91
N VAL A 536 -9.43 -7.63 -7.21
CA VAL A 536 -10.07 -8.19 -6.01
C VAL A 536 -9.09 -8.14 -4.84
N PRO A 537 -8.92 -6.99 -4.18
CA PRO A 537 -8.03 -6.90 -3.03
C PRO A 537 -8.63 -7.67 -1.85
N LEU A 538 -7.85 -8.60 -1.30
CA LEU A 538 -8.17 -9.26 -0.04
C LEU A 538 -7.92 -8.28 1.10
N THR A 539 -8.97 -7.80 1.73
CA THR A 539 -8.89 -6.76 2.76
C THR A 539 -9.52 -7.20 4.07
N THR A 540 -9.27 -6.46 5.13
CA THR A 540 -9.65 -6.86 6.49
C THR A 540 -11.11 -6.57 6.78
N ILE A 541 -11.84 -7.59 7.22
CA ILE A 541 -13.09 -7.51 7.97
C ILE A 541 -12.70 -7.60 9.45
N ARG A 542 -12.95 -6.55 10.21
CA ARG A 542 -12.58 -6.48 11.62
C ARG A 542 -13.80 -6.36 12.49
N ILE A 543 -13.99 -7.32 13.39
CA ILE A 543 -15.12 -7.40 14.30
C ILE A 543 -14.60 -7.28 15.73
N PRO A 544 -14.79 -6.14 16.42
CA PRO A 544 -14.42 -5.99 17.81
C PRO A 544 -15.05 -7.09 18.69
N LEU A 545 -14.24 -7.77 19.51
CA LEU A 545 -14.72 -8.87 20.37
C LEU A 545 -15.78 -8.41 21.36
N ALA A 546 -15.80 -7.13 21.72
CA ALA A 546 -16.85 -6.53 22.55
C ALA A 546 -18.26 -6.62 21.94
N GLN A 547 -18.40 -6.85 20.61
CA GLN A 547 -19.68 -7.06 19.97
C GLN A 547 -20.25 -8.47 20.22
N PHE A 548 -19.42 -9.45 20.58
CA PHE A 548 -19.85 -10.79 20.93
C PHE A 548 -20.25 -10.84 22.40
N THR A 549 -21.47 -10.40 22.69
CA THR A 549 -21.93 -10.28 24.08
C THR A 549 -22.28 -11.63 24.71
N GLY A 550 -21.90 -11.83 25.96
CA GLY A 550 -22.25 -13.03 26.74
C GLY A 550 -21.28 -14.20 26.59
N ILE A 551 -20.15 -14.02 25.88
CA ILE A 551 -19.05 -15.00 25.81
C ILE A 551 -17.86 -14.54 26.64
N ASP A 552 -16.99 -15.49 26.98
CA ASP A 552 -15.63 -15.21 27.47
C ASP A 552 -14.65 -15.14 26.28
N PRO A 553 -14.18 -13.94 25.87
CA PRO A 553 -13.29 -13.80 24.73
C PRO A 553 -11.90 -14.41 24.95
N THR A 554 -11.52 -14.69 26.21
CA THR A 554 -10.25 -15.35 26.55
C THR A 554 -10.31 -16.86 26.46
N ALA A 555 -11.48 -17.42 26.23
CA ALA A 555 -11.76 -18.86 26.24
C ALA A 555 -12.51 -19.33 25.00
N ILE A 556 -12.23 -18.73 23.84
CA ILE A 556 -12.84 -19.10 22.56
C ILE A 556 -12.42 -20.52 22.18
N THR A 557 -13.38 -21.36 21.84
CA THR A 557 -13.17 -22.75 21.43
C THR A 557 -13.64 -23.06 20.01
N GLU A 558 -14.46 -22.20 19.43
CA GLU A 558 -14.94 -22.35 18.04
C GLU A 558 -15.25 -20.98 17.42
N ILE A 559 -14.89 -20.84 16.17
CA ILE A 559 -15.32 -19.74 15.27
C ILE A 559 -16.08 -20.40 14.12
N THR A 560 -17.32 -19.95 13.87
CA THR A 560 -18.11 -20.41 12.73
C THR A 560 -18.40 -19.23 11.82
N ILE A 561 -18.06 -19.36 10.54
CA ILE A 561 -18.32 -18.38 9.48
C ILE A 561 -19.49 -18.90 8.65
N ARG A 562 -20.58 -18.13 8.58
CA ARG A 562 -21.80 -18.45 7.81
C ARG A 562 -22.04 -17.36 6.79
N PRO A 563 -22.13 -17.69 5.50
CA PRO A 563 -22.69 -16.75 4.52
C PRO A 563 -24.19 -16.49 4.82
N ASP A 564 -24.63 -15.27 4.60
CA ASP A 564 -26.04 -14.88 4.80
C ASP A 564 -26.88 -15.01 3.52
N THR A 565 -26.32 -15.60 2.46
CA THR A 565 -26.99 -15.82 1.16
C THR A 565 -27.13 -17.32 0.88
N ASP A 566 -28.15 -17.68 0.09
CA ASP A 566 -28.41 -19.08 -0.26
C ASP A 566 -27.34 -19.69 -1.14
N GLN A 567 -26.62 -18.86 -1.88
CA GLN A 567 -25.49 -19.27 -2.73
C GLN A 567 -24.45 -18.14 -2.84
N GLY A 568 -23.22 -18.51 -3.14
CA GLY A 568 -22.14 -17.55 -3.38
C GLY A 568 -20.76 -18.16 -3.39
N ALA A 569 -19.77 -17.30 -3.52
CA ALA A 569 -18.34 -17.64 -3.44
C ALA A 569 -17.53 -16.49 -2.85
N LEU A 570 -16.52 -16.83 -2.04
CA LEU A 570 -15.60 -15.90 -1.39
C LEU A 570 -14.16 -16.40 -1.47
N PHE A 571 -13.23 -15.48 -1.53
CA PHE A 571 -11.82 -15.71 -1.17
C PHE A 571 -11.65 -15.44 0.32
N LEU A 572 -10.99 -16.36 1.04
CA LEU A 572 -10.66 -16.22 2.46
C LEU A 572 -9.16 -16.48 2.66
N ALA A 573 -8.44 -15.48 3.11
CA ALA A 573 -6.99 -15.56 3.32
C ALA A 573 -6.59 -15.78 4.77
N ASP A 574 -7.25 -15.14 5.73
CA ASP A 574 -6.86 -15.19 7.14
C ASP A 574 -8.08 -15.17 8.07
N VAL A 575 -7.93 -15.83 9.22
CA VAL A 575 -8.79 -15.70 10.40
C VAL A 575 -7.88 -15.60 11.61
N GLU A 576 -7.90 -14.48 12.31
CA GLU A 576 -6.97 -14.15 13.39
C GLU A 576 -7.70 -13.48 14.55
N LEU A 577 -7.17 -13.67 15.77
CA LEU A 577 -7.49 -12.84 16.93
C LEU A 577 -6.35 -11.86 17.12
N ILE A 578 -6.64 -10.56 17.22
CA ILE A 578 -5.65 -9.47 17.24
C ILE A 578 -5.85 -8.54 18.45
N LEU A 579 -4.72 -7.94 18.95
CA LEU A 579 -4.70 -6.92 20.01
C LEU A 579 -5.27 -5.58 19.57
#